data_e7babd6dc60841d888994be58ac2b5f6
#
_entry.id   e7babd6dc60841d888994be58ac2b5f6
#
_cell.length_a   1.000
_cell.length_b   1.000
_cell.length_c   1.000
_cell.angle_alpha   90.00
_cell.angle_beta   90.00
_cell.angle_gamma   90.00
#
_symmetry.space_group_name_H-M   'P 1'
#
loop_
_entity.id
_entity.type
_entity.pdbx_description
1 polymer ?
#
loop_
_entity_poly.entity_id
_entity_poly.type
_entity_poly.pdbx_seq_one_letter_code
_entity_poly.pdbx_strand_id
1 'polypeptide(L)'
;MFTETFRQKYGVQCTAALHHNKAMTNYHIHLVFADREMLEKTDVKRAGRNMFFDEAGRHVRTKKEILDADGNVRPGCRILAKGEIYDIKWFSGRKDVFKNRNFLDDVKVMYTDLINKVVDREEDKLQIFDASGPYLATKKIGKNNPKEEEIRSDNQLRQEWNQTVD
;
A
#
# COMPACT_ATOMS: atom_id res chain seq x y z
N MET A 1 -1.53 -21.92 6.66
CA MET A 1 -1.41 -22.14 5.20
C MET A 1 -1.14 -20.85 4.43
N PHE A 2 -2.07 -19.87 4.30
CA PHE A 2 -1.85 -18.65 3.50
C PHE A 2 -0.61 -17.82 3.92
N THR A 3 -0.48 -17.47 5.20
CA THR A 3 0.68 -16.73 5.72
C THR A 3 2.01 -17.45 5.46
N GLU A 4 2.04 -18.77 5.61
CA GLU A 4 3.25 -19.54 5.36
C GLU A 4 3.62 -19.54 3.88
N THR A 5 2.65 -19.76 2.99
CA THR A 5 2.87 -19.69 1.54
C THR A 5 3.34 -18.29 1.13
N PHE A 6 2.74 -17.23 1.72
CA PHE A 6 3.15 -15.86 1.45
C PHE A 6 4.59 -15.59 1.91
N ARG A 7 4.95 -16.02 3.12
CA ARG A 7 6.31 -15.90 3.65
C ARG A 7 7.34 -16.61 2.78
N GLN A 8 7.05 -17.84 2.38
CA GLN A 8 7.93 -18.63 1.50
C GLN A 8 8.08 -18.00 0.12
N LYS A 9 6.97 -17.55 -0.48
CA LYS A 9 6.98 -16.95 -1.82
C LYS A 9 7.72 -15.62 -1.88
N TYR A 10 7.54 -14.76 -0.90
CA TYR A 10 8.05 -13.39 -0.92
C TYR A 10 9.26 -13.14 0.00
N GLY A 11 9.65 -14.11 0.80
CA GLY A 11 10.79 -14.00 1.71
C GLY A 11 10.62 -12.88 2.75
N VAL A 12 9.41 -12.72 3.32
CA VAL A 12 9.11 -11.64 4.26
C VAL A 12 8.40 -12.15 5.50
N GLN A 13 8.58 -11.44 6.61
CA GLN A 13 7.76 -11.68 7.80
C GLN A 13 6.38 -11.07 7.59
N CYS A 14 5.36 -11.83 7.97
CA CYS A 14 3.98 -11.36 7.91
C CYS A 14 3.15 -11.92 9.06
N THR A 15 2.07 -11.24 9.36
CA THR A 15 1.02 -11.70 10.26
C THR A 15 -0.34 -11.50 9.59
N ALA A 16 -1.31 -12.33 9.92
CA ALA A 16 -2.66 -12.22 9.37
C ALA A 16 -3.70 -12.39 10.47
N ALA A 17 -4.80 -11.66 10.33
CA ALA A 17 -5.99 -11.82 11.15
C ALA A 17 -7.19 -12.10 10.24
N LEU A 18 -7.96 -13.14 10.57
CA LEU A 18 -9.24 -13.42 9.93
C LEU A 18 -10.30 -12.53 10.58
N HIS A 19 -11.02 -11.78 9.77
CA HIS A 19 -12.11 -10.94 10.18
C HIS A 19 -13.42 -11.38 9.53
N HIS A 20 -14.51 -11.06 10.19
CA HIS A 20 -15.88 -11.22 9.64
C HIS A 20 -16.81 -10.15 10.21
N ASN A 21 -17.91 -9.86 9.51
CA ASN A 21 -18.97 -9.02 10.05
C ASN A 21 -19.78 -9.79 11.11
N LYS A 22 -20.64 -9.07 11.86
CA LYS A 22 -21.49 -9.68 12.91
C LYS A 22 -22.39 -10.81 12.39
N ALA A 23 -22.82 -10.71 11.13
CA ALA A 23 -23.68 -11.71 10.48
C ALA A 23 -22.88 -12.89 9.92
N MET A 24 -21.57 -12.92 10.04
CA MET A 24 -20.67 -13.96 9.51
C MET A 24 -20.80 -14.21 7.99
N THR A 25 -21.24 -13.19 7.24
CA THR A 25 -21.45 -13.26 5.78
C THR A 25 -20.29 -12.68 4.97
N ASN A 26 -19.36 -11.98 5.63
CA ASN A 26 -18.23 -11.36 4.97
C ASN A 26 -16.94 -11.72 5.71
N TYR A 27 -16.32 -12.82 5.30
CA TYR A 27 -15.01 -13.22 5.78
C TYR A 27 -13.91 -12.60 4.93
N HIS A 28 -12.91 -12.01 5.58
CA HIS A 28 -11.74 -11.47 4.92
C HIS A 28 -10.50 -11.54 5.80
N ILE A 29 -9.35 -11.49 5.17
CA ILE A 29 -8.07 -11.55 5.86
C ILE A 29 -7.39 -10.18 5.76
N HIS A 30 -6.95 -9.66 6.91
CA HIS A 30 -5.98 -8.58 6.97
C HIS A 30 -4.59 -9.19 7.06
N LEU A 31 -3.76 -8.94 6.04
CA LEU A 31 -2.37 -9.35 6.01
C LEU A 31 -1.47 -8.13 6.20
N VAL A 32 -0.65 -8.16 7.23
CA VAL A 32 0.40 -7.17 7.48
C VAL A 32 1.74 -7.82 7.25
N PHE A 33 2.57 -7.23 6.42
CA PHE A 33 3.89 -7.75 6.09
C PHE A 33 4.94 -6.64 5.94
N ALA A 34 6.20 -6.98 6.14
CA ALA A 34 7.31 -6.07 5.92
C ALA A 34 7.73 -6.09 4.44
N ASP A 35 7.63 -4.93 3.76
CA ASP A 35 8.07 -4.77 2.37
C ASP A 35 9.56 -4.41 2.25
N ARG A 36 10.26 -4.35 3.38
CA ARG A 36 11.67 -3.97 3.54
C ARG A 36 12.36 -4.93 4.49
N GLU A 37 13.67 -4.98 4.39
CA GLU A 37 14.52 -5.73 5.31
C GLU A 37 15.20 -4.79 6.30
N MET A 38 15.39 -5.27 7.51
CA MET A 38 16.22 -4.57 8.49
C MET A 38 17.68 -4.66 8.04
N LEU A 39 18.37 -3.53 8.03
CA LEU A 39 19.78 -3.49 7.67
C LEU A 39 20.62 -4.05 8.82
N GLU A 40 21.61 -4.86 8.52
CA GLU A 40 22.60 -5.32 9.53
C GLU A 40 23.36 -4.15 10.16
N LYS A 41 23.66 -3.13 9.34
CA LYS A 41 24.23 -1.85 9.80
C LYS A 41 23.35 -0.73 9.30
N THR A 42 23.04 0.20 10.19
CA THR A 42 22.30 1.41 9.83
C THR A 42 23.09 2.24 8.81
N ASP A 43 22.38 2.70 7.77
CA ASP A 43 22.96 3.66 6.81
C ASP A 43 22.80 5.07 7.39
N VAL A 44 23.95 5.64 7.81
CA VAL A 44 24.00 6.95 8.47
C VAL A 44 24.49 7.99 7.48
N LYS A 45 23.62 8.92 7.12
CA LYS A 45 23.97 10.03 6.24
C LYS A 45 24.44 11.24 7.04
N ARG A 46 25.62 11.71 6.68
CA ARG A 46 26.23 12.92 7.24
C ARG A 46 26.29 14.03 6.20
N ALA A 47 26.11 15.25 6.65
CA ALA A 47 26.22 16.42 5.79
C ALA A 47 27.67 16.56 5.26
N GLY A 48 27.87 16.49 3.96
CA GLY A 48 29.18 16.70 3.32
C GLY A 48 29.62 18.18 3.32
N ARG A 49 28.67 19.08 3.51
CA ARG A 49 28.83 20.55 3.63
C ARG A 49 27.76 21.10 4.55
N ASN A 50 27.83 22.37 4.93
CA ASN A 50 26.76 23.04 5.63
C ASN A 50 25.50 23.06 4.73
N MET A 51 24.36 22.68 5.31
CA MET A 51 23.05 22.70 4.66
C MET A 51 22.14 23.68 5.40
N PHE A 52 21.31 24.41 4.66
CA PHE A 52 20.45 25.46 5.17
C PHE A 52 19.00 25.11 4.93
N PHE A 53 18.15 25.34 5.91
CA PHE A 53 16.72 25.04 5.82
C PHE A 53 15.90 26.26 6.25
N ASP A 54 14.85 26.55 5.49
CA ASP A 54 13.90 27.63 5.80
C ASP A 54 12.94 27.23 6.95
N GLU A 55 12.04 28.13 7.31
CA GLU A 55 11.07 27.96 8.38
C GLU A 55 10.10 26.79 8.11
N ALA A 56 9.89 26.44 6.84
CA ALA A 56 9.08 25.30 6.44
C ALA A 56 9.89 23.98 6.39
N GLY A 57 11.17 24.01 6.79
CA GLY A 57 12.07 22.85 6.74
C GLY A 57 12.53 22.49 5.32
N ARG A 58 12.34 23.33 4.32
CA ARG A 58 12.81 23.09 2.95
C ARG A 58 14.27 23.49 2.82
N HIS A 59 15.04 22.64 2.14
CA HIS A 59 16.45 22.94 1.85
C HIS A 59 16.58 24.15 0.92
N VAL A 60 17.38 25.12 1.31
CA VAL A 60 17.72 26.30 0.51
C VAL A 60 19.20 26.27 0.14
N ARG A 61 19.55 26.98 -0.92
CA ARG A 61 20.88 26.86 -1.53
C ARG A 61 21.98 27.57 -0.74
N THR A 62 21.66 28.75 -0.17
CA THR A 62 22.64 29.61 0.46
C THR A 62 22.24 30.01 1.87
N LYS A 63 23.23 30.33 2.72
CA LYS A 63 22.99 30.85 4.07
C LYS A 63 22.20 32.16 4.05
N LYS A 64 22.41 32.99 3.03
CA LYS A 64 21.75 34.31 2.93
C LYS A 64 20.21 34.19 2.91
N GLU A 65 19.68 33.12 2.39
CA GLU A 65 18.23 32.89 2.26
C GLU A 65 17.54 32.63 3.62
N ILE A 66 18.31 32.34 4.67
CA ILE A 66 17.79 32.09 6.03
C ILE A 66 18.20 33.20 7.02
N LEU A 67 18.85 34.28 6.56
CA LEU A 67 19.22 35.40 7.42
C LEU A 67 18.16 36.52 7.38
N ASP A 68 18.07 37.24 8.49
CA ASP A 68 17.36 38.51 8.58
C ASP A 68 18.20 39.71 8.08
N ALA A 69 17.66 40.93 8.20
CA ALA A 69 18.35 42.18 7.80
C ALA A 69 19.62 42.44 8.62
N ASP A 70 19.68 41.91 9.85
CA ASP A 70 20.80 42.09 10.77
C ASP A 70 21.85 40.97 10.63
N GLY A 71 21.64 40.01 9.73
CA GLY A 71 22.55 38.90 9.46
C GLY A 71 22.42 37.71 10.43
N ASN A 72 21.39 37.69 11.26
CA ASN A 72 21.09 36.57 12.15
C ASN A 72 20.21 35.51 11.44
N VAL A 73 20.29 34.26 11.90
CA VAL A 73 19.40 33.20 11.39
C VAL A 73 17.98 33.47 11.86
N ARG A 74 17.05 33.54 10.91
CA ARG A 74 15.64 33.77 11.22
C ARG A 74 15.07 32.67 12.11
N PRO A 75 14.12 32.97 13.03
CA PRO A 75 13.43 31.97 13.83
C PRO A 75 12.78 30.88 12.97
N GLY A 76 12.94 29.62 13.36
CA GLY A 76 12.45 28.47 12.61
C GLY A 76 13.37 27.96 11.50
N CYS A 77 14.32 28.75 11.03
CA CYS A 77 15.36 28.31 10.10
C CYS A 77 16.43 27.46 10.83
N ARG A 78 17.07 26.55 10.09
CA ARG A 78 18.08 25.64 10.65
C ARG A 78 19.31 25.58 9.77
N ILE A 79 20.47 25.52 10.41
CA ILE A 79 21.74 25.17 9.78
C ILE A 79 22.12 23.77 10.26
N LEU A 80 22.40 22.87 9.32
CA LEU A 80 22.99 21.58 9.57
C LEU A 80 24.49 21.70 9.19
N ALA A 81 25.37 21.55 10.18
CA ALA A 81 26.79 21.70 9.95
C ALA A 81 27.38 20.49 9.20
N LYS A 82 28.48 20.71 8.50
CA LYS A 82 29.27 19.62 7.88
C LYS A 82 29.64 18.57 8.94
N GLY A 83 29.38 17.30 8.63
CA GLY A 83 29.61 16.16 9.50
C GLY A 83 28.43 15.78 10.39
N GLU A 84 27.44 16.65 10.58
CA GLU A 84 26.23 16.32 11.34
C GLU A 84 25.39 15.25 10.63
N ILE A 85 24.76 14.39 11.42
CA ILE A 85 23.85 13.35 10.93
C ILE A 85 22.51 14.00 10.61
N TYR A 86 21.97 13.74 9.42
CA TYR A 86 20.68 14.26 9.02
C TYR A 86 19.65 13.18 8.67
N ASP A 87 20.11 11.95 8.45
CA ASP A 87 19.23 10.81 8.13
C ASP A 87 19.88 9.53 8.66
N ILE A 88 19.06 8.66 9.24
CA ILE A 88 19.47 7.31 9.68
C ILE A 88 18.45 6.32 9.12
N LYS A 89 18.89 5.46 8.22
CA LYS A 89 18.07 4.40 7.68
C LYS A 89 18.32 3.09 8.41
N TRP A 90 17.28 2.53 8.95
CA TRP A 90 17.28 1.24 9.62
C TRP A 90 16.86 0.11 8.70
N PHE A 91 16.16 0.45 7.60
CA PHE A 91 15.59 -0.50 6.67
C PHE A 91 16.10 -0.28 5.26
N SER A 92 16.15 -1.36 4.48
CA SER A 92 16.43 -1.34 3.05
C SER A 92 15.39 -0.53 2.28
N GLY A 93 15.63 -0.32 0.99
CA GLY A 93 14.57 0.08 0.08
C GLY A 93 13.46 -0.98 0.01
N ARG A 94 12.27 -0.58 -0.47
CA ARG A 94 11.17 -1.51 -0.75
C ARG A 94 11.64 -2.58 -1.74
N LYS A 95 11.37 -3.86 -1.47
CA LYS A 95 11.68 -4.97 -2.39
C LYS A 95 10.96 -4.79 -3.73
N ASP A 96 11.64 -5.12 -4.84
CA ASP A 96 11.10 -4.86 -6.18
C ASP A 96 9.83 -5.65 -6.48
N VAL A 97 9.68 -6.85 -5.90
CA VAL A 97 8.47 -7.64 -6.04
C VAL A 97 7.21 -6.88 -5.58
N PHE A 98 7.32 -6.04 -4.54
CA PHE A 98 6.19 -5.23 -4.04
C PHE A 98 5.98 -3.92 -4.82
N LYS A 99 6.88 -3.56 -5.74
CA LYS A 99 6.72 -2.45 -6.68
C LYS A 99 6.03 -2.89 -7.96
N ASN A 100 5.93 -4.20 -8.19
CA ASN A 100 5.31 -4.76 -9.39
C ASN A 100 3.81 -4.45 -9.39
N ARG A 101 3.30 -3.99 -10.52
CA ARG A 101 1.86 -3.68 -10.72
C ARG A 101 0.98 -4.91 -10.54
N ASN A 102 1.49 -6.10 -10.88
CA ASN A 102 0.77 -7.36 -10.81
C ASN A 102 0.82 -8.00 -9.41
N PHE A 103 1.54 -7.41 -8.44
CA PHE A 103 1.71 -8.01 -7.11
C PHE A 103 0.37 -8.36 -6.45
N LEU A 104 -0.60 -7.46 -6.51
CA LEU A 104 -1.92 -7.71 -5.90
C LEU A 104 -2.69 -8.82 -6.61
N ASP A 105 -2.57 -8.91 -7.92
CA ASP A 105 -3.25 -9.95 -8.69
C ASP A 105 -2.59 -11.32 -8.44
N ASP A 106 -1.27 -11.38 -8.38
CA ASP A 106 -0.53 -12.57 -7.98
C ASP A 106 -0.92 -13.08 -6.58
N VAL A 107 -1.17 -12.16 -5.64
CA VAL A 107 -1.63 -12.49 -4.28
C VAL A 107 -3.06 -13.00 -4.30
N LYS A 108 -3.95 -12.41 -5.10
CA LYS A 108 -5.33 -12.89 -5.26
C LYS A 108 -5.36 -14.30 -5.83
N VAL A 109 -4.59 -14.57 -6.90
CA VAL A 109 -4.46 -15.90 -7.49
C VAL A 109 -4.01 -16.90 -6.42
N MET A 110 -2.90 -16.61 -5.75
CA MET A 110 -2.36 -17.48 -4.70
C MET A 110 -3.38 -17.76 -3.59
N TYR A 111 -4.14 -16.75 -3.15
CA TYR A 111 -5.15 -16.88 -2.11
C TYR A 111 -6.33 -17.74 -2.57
N THR A 112 -6.83 -17.50 -3.77
CA THR A 112 -7.92 -18.27 -4.40
C THR A 112 -7.53 -19.72 -4.56
N ASP A 113 -6.33 -19.99 -5.08
CA ASP A 113 -5.81 -21.36 -5.25
C ASP A 113 -5.71 -22.12 -3.92
N LEU A 114 -5.29 -21.43 -2.84
CA LEU A 114 -5.20 -22.03 -1.52
C LEU A 114 -6.57 -22.35 -0.93
N ILE A 115 -7.59 -21.54 -1.17
CA ILE A 115 -8.97 -21.83 -0.77
C ILE A 115 -9.48 -23.03 -1.58
N ASN A 116 -9.32 -23.00 -2.89
CA ASN A 116 -9.82 -24.02 -3.79
C ASN A 116 -9.22 -25.41 -3.56
N LYS A 117 -8.03 -25.50 -2.93
CA LYS A 117 -7.43 -26.77 -2.51
C LYS A 117 -8.19 -27.47 -1.38
N VAL A 118 -9.00 -26.76 -0.61
CA VAL A 118 -9.77 -27.29 0.52
C VAL A 118 -11.28 -27.30 0.26
N VAL A 119 -11.69 -26.91 -0.94
CA VAL A 119 -13.09 -26.95 -1.39
C VAL A 119 -13.30 -28.24 -2.19
N ASP A 120 -14.19 -29.08 -1.71
CA ASP A 120 -14.41 -30.44 -2.29
C ASP A 120 -15.21 -30.40 -3.60
N ARG A 121 -16.24 -29.51 -3.68
CA ARG A 121 -17.11 -29.45 -4.86
C ARG A 121 -16.64 -28.39 -5.84
N GLU A 122 -16.58 -28.73 -7.13
CA GLU A 122 -16.17 -27.80 -8.19
C GLU A 122 -17.04 -26.54 -8.24
N GLU A 123 -18.36 -26.70 -8.05
CA GLU A 123 -19.33 -25.59 -8.06
C GLU A 123 -19.14 -24.55 -6.95
N ASP A 124 -18.48 -24.95 -5.84
CA ASP A 124 -18.17 -24.06 -4.71
C ASP A 124 -16.79 -23.38 -4.84
N LYS A 125 -16.01 -23.73 -5.83
CA LYS A 125 -14.69 -23.13 -6.04
C LYS A 125 -14.79 -21.66 -6.41
N LEU A 126 -13.93 -20.87 -5.81
CA LEU A 126 -13.83 -19.45 -6.10
C LEU A 126 -13.16 -19.22 -7.44
N GLN A 127 -13.66 -18.23 -8.17
CA GLN A 127 -13.06 -17.73 -9.40
C GLN A 127 -12.62 -16.27 -9.19
N ILE A 128 -11.50 -15.91 -9.79
CA ILE A 128 -11.03 -14.53 -9.81
C ILE A 128 -11.79 -13.81 -10.90
N PHE A 129 -12.37 -12.65 -10.55
CA PHE A 129 -13.07 -11.83 -11.54
C PHE A 129 -12.10 -11.37 -12.64
N ASP A 130 -12.40 -11.75 -13.86
CA ASP A 130 -11.69 -11.28 -15.04
C ASP A 130 -12.27 -9.95 -15.51
N ALA A 131 -11.53 -8.86 -15.28
CA ALA A 131 -11.94 -7.52 -15.72
C ALA A 131 -11.88 -7.31 -17.23
N SER A 132 -11.22 -8.21 -17.97
CA SER A 132 -11.18 -8.22 -19.45
C SER A 132 -12.27 -9.08 -20.09
N GLY A 133 -12.97 -9.86 -19.28
CA GLY A 133 -14.08 -10.72 -19.69
C GLY A 133 -15.36 -9.93 -20.00
N PRO A 134 -16.41 -10.62 -20.45
CA PRO A 134 -17.67 -9.97 -20.84
C PRO A 134 -18.49 -9.48 -19.63
N TYR A 135 -18.23 -9.99 -18.43
CA TYR A 135 -18.97 -9.63 -17.23
C TYR A 135 -18.57 -8.27 -16.66
N LEU A 136 -19.53 -7.50 -16.22
CA LEU A 136 -19.32 -6.18 -15.63
C LEU A 136 -19.38 -6.23 -14.11
N ALA A 137 -18.29 -5.83 -13.44
CA ALA A 137 -18.29 -5.71 -11.98
C ALA A 137 -19.23 -4.61 -11.51
N THR A 138 -20.04 -4.88 -10.47
CA THR A 138 -20.85 -3.86 -9.82
C THR A 138 -19.98 -2.90 -9.01
N LYS A 139 -20.42 -1.64 -8.91
CA LYS A 139 -19.75 -0.59 -8.13
C LYS A 139 -20.20 -0.66 -6.68
N LYS A 140 -19.26 -0.49 -5.75
CA LYS A 140 -19.55 -0.42 -4.32
C LYS A 140 -20.26 0.90 -4.00
N ILE A 141 -21.37 0.80 -3.27
CA ILE A 141 -22.08 1.96 -2.72
C ILE A 141 -21.44 2.25 -1.34
N GLY A 142 -20.80 3.42 -1.21
CA GLY A 142 -20.26 3.89 0.07
C GLY A 142 -21.40 4.38 0.99
N LYS A 143 -21.17 4.30 2.30
CA LYS A 143 -22.12 4.85 3.29
C LYS A 143 -22.28 6.35 3.08
N ASN A 144 -23.53 6.83 3.00
CA ASN A 144 -23.87 8.24 2.77
C ASN A 144 -23.27 8.82 1.47
N ASN A 145 -23.14 8.01 0.42
CA ASN A 145 -22.65 8.49 -0.87
C ASN A 145 -23.74 9.35 -1.57
N PRO A 146 -23.47 10.60 -1.92
CA PRO A 146 -24.46 11.46 -2.59
C PRO A 146 -24.88 10.96 -3.97
N LYS A 147 -24.12 10.04 -4.57
CA LYS A 147 -24.40 9.38 -5.87
C LYS A 147 -24.98 7.97 -5.70
N GLU A 148 -25.58 7.65 -4.56
CA GLU A 148 -26.05 6.30 -4.28
C GLU A 148 -27.06 5.82 -5.32
N GLU A 149 -28.05 6.64 -5.68
CA GLU A 149 -29.09 6.28 -6.67
C GLU A 149 -28.50 6.07 -8.07
N GLU A 150 -27.57 6.94 -8.48
CA GLU A 150 -26.85 6.79 -9.75
C GLU A 150 -26.10 5.47 -9.83
N ILE A 151 -25.40 5.11 -8.73
CA ILE A 151 -24.64 3.86 -8.65
C ILE A 151 -25.56 2.64 -8.62
N ARG A 152 -26.72 2.72 -7.95
CA ARG A 152 -27.72 1.64 -7.93
C ARG A 152 -28.27 1.38 -9.33
N SER A 153 -28.65 2.44 -10.04
CA SER A 153 -29.12 2.33 -11.41
C SER A 153 -28.06 1.74 -12.36
N ASP A 154 -26.81 2.21 -12.27
CA ASP A 154 -25.72 1.65 -13.06
C ASP A 154 -25.45 0.17 -12.70
N ASN A 155 -25.52 -0.19 -11.43
CA ASN A 155 -25.36 -1.59 -11.01
C ASN A 155 -26.49 -2.50 -11.53
N GLN A 156 -27.72 -2.00 -11.59
CA GLN A 156 -28.83 -2.75 -12.17
C GLN A 156 -28.59 -3.04 -13.65
N LEU A 157 -28.18 -2.04 -14.44
CA LEU A 157 -27.82 -2.23 -15.86
C LEU A 157 -26.69 -3.24 -16.05
N ARG A 158 -25.70 -3.22 -15.17
CA ARG A 158 -24.59 -4.20 -15.19
C ARG A 158 -25.07 -5.62 -14.87
N GLN A 159 -25.98 -5.77 -13.93
CA GLN A 159 -26.56 -7.07 -13.60
C GLN A 159 -27.43 -7.60 -14.75
N GLU A 160 -28.25 -6.75 -15.35
CA GLU A 160 -29.03 -7.10 -16.53
C GLU A 160 -28.13 -7.52 -17.71
N TRP A 161 -27.04 -6.76 -17.96
CA TRP A 161 -26.04 -7.16 -18.93
C TRP A 161 -25.44 -8.54 -18.62
N ASN A 162 -25.00 -8.77 -17.39
CA ASN A 162 -24.40 -10.04 -17.00
C ASN A 162 -25.34 -11.23 -17.21
N GLN A 163 -26.66 -11.06 -16.99
CA GLN A 163 -27.65 -12.08 -17.28
C GLN A 163 -27.80 -12.39 -18.77
N THR A 164 -27.41 -11.48 -19.65
CA THR A 164 -27.42 -11.74 -21.11
C THR A 164 -26.17 -12.45 -21.62
N VAL A 165 -25.13 -12.52 -20.77
CA VAL A 165 -23.85 -13.17 -21.08
C VAL A 165 -23.89 -14.67 -20.74
N ASP A 166 -24.72 -15.05 -19.73
CA ASP A 166 -24.97 -16.43 -19.34
C ASP A 166 -25.84 -17.16 -20.36
#